data_fd694cfd88e6e085dba4fe88ac76a75b
#
_entry.id   fd694cfd88e6e085dba4fe88ac76a75b
#
_cell.length_a   1.000
_cell.length_b   1.000
_cell.length_c   1.000
_cell.angle_alpha   90.00
_cell.angle_beta   90.00
_cell.angle_gamma   90.00
#
_symmetry.space_group_name_H-M   'P 1'
#
loop_
_entity.id
_entity.type
_entity.pdbx_description
1 polymer ?
#
loop_
_entity_poly.entity_id
_entity_poly.type
_entity_poly.pdbx_seq_one_letter_code
_entity_poly.pdbx_strand_id
1 'polypeptide(L)'
;MTLQKYRLRTKSLHILNHHQNGTTLIEIIIVIGIVAILVALATPFIQSWRQNFEANNLFQKISPALKQARSSAALRNVAVSICGGTSTSCTGLWRDGMLTFIDINHNGTIDSATDHIIAHTPLELSYGVLIWRGAGGRAHIIYQENGLPLGSNGSLRYCGQEQKYHRSVVLSMMGHTRRSPDRNLDGIYEDTNGRPFIC
;
A
#
# COMPACT_ATOMS: atom_id res chain seq x y z
N MET A 1 -46.38 -69.58 21.50
CA MET A 1 -45.35 -68.63 21.89
C MET A 1 -44.11 -68.89 21.03
N THR A 2 -44.02 -68.24 19.91
CA THR A 2 -43.01 -68.49 18.84
C THR A 2 -41.97 -67.43 18.88
N LEU A 3 -40.73 -67.73 19.23
CA LEU A 3 -39.56 -66.86 19.24
C LEU A 3 -39.00 -66.77 17.82
N GLN A 4 -39.11 -65.59 17.22
CA GLN A 4 -38.60 -65.30 15.91
C GLN A 4 -37.10 -64.88 16.01
N LYS A 5 -36.24 -65.72 15.48
CA LYS A 5 -34.77 -65.56 15.44
C LYS A 5 -34.38 -64.53 14.40
N TYR A 6 -34.00 -63.34 14.83
CA TYR A 6 -33.40 -62.29 13.91
C TYR A 6 -31.98 -62.71 13.51
N ARG A 7 -31.76 -62.97 12.24
CA ARG A 7 -30.46 -63.21 11.62
C ARG A 7 -29.84 -61.86 11.25
N LEU A 8 -28.86 -61.44 11.99
CA LEU A 8 -28.02 -60.28 11.64
C LEU A 8 -27.16 -60.66 10.42
N ARG A 9 -27.40 -59.99 9.29
CA ARG A 9 -26.63 -60.09 8.06
C ARG A 9 -25.42 -59.22 8.21
N THR A 10 -24.25 -59.76 8.50
CA THR A 10 -22.96 -59.06 8.50
C THR A 10 -22.62 -58.68 7.05
N LYS A 11 -22.69 -57.38 6.75
CA LYS A 11 -22.16 -56.82 5.51
C LYS A 11 -20.64 -56.88 5.59
N SER A 12 -20.02 -57.70 4.77
CA SER A 12 -18.58 -57.72 4.57
C SER A 12 -18.12 -56.36 4.01
N LEU A 13 -17.39 -55.57 4.79
CA LEU A 13 -16.76 -54.35 4.35
C LEU A 13 -15.59 -54.78 3.43
N HIS A 14 -15.76 -54.60 2.13
CA HIS A 14 -14.62 -54.67 1.18
C HIS A 14 -13.67 -53.53 1.51
N ILE A 15 -12.60 -53.81 2.22
CA ILE A 15 -11.47 -52.90 2.37
C ILE A 15 -10.80 -52.86 1.00
N LEU A 16 -10.98 -51.70 0.30
CA LEU A 16 -10.25 -51.40 -0.90
C LEU A 16 -8.76 -51.31 -0.52
N ASN A 17 -8.02 -52.34 -0.89
CA ASN A 17 -6.56 -52.35 -0.75
C ASN A 17 -5.98 -51.30 -1.69
N HIS A 18 -5.71 -50.11 -1.18
CA HIS A 18 -5.00 -49.04 -1.90
C HIS A 18 -3.59 -49.54 -2.08
N HIS A 19 -3.23 -49.95 -3.30
CA HIS A 19 -1.84 -50.21 -3.69
C HIS A 19 -1.05 -48.92 -3.51
N GLN A 20 -0.25 -48.81 -2.49
CA GLN A 20 0.74 -47.77 -2.33
C GLN A 20 1.90 -48.05 -3.28
N ASN A 21 1.84 -47.46 -4.46
CA ASN A 21 2.97 -47.47 -5.39
C ASN A 21 4.03 -46.50 -4.83
N GLY A 22 5.18 -46.99 -4.45
CA GLY A 22 6.33 -46.17 -4.05
C GLY A 22 6.86 -45.38 -5.26
N THR A 23 7.12 -44.09 -5.08
CA THR A 23 7.82 -43.28 -6.12
C THR A 23 9.24 -43.70 -6.28
N THR A 24 9.72 -43.73 -7.54
CA THR A 24 11.10 -44.03 -7.83
C THR A 24 11.99 -42.80 -7.61
N LEU A 25 13.28 -43.03 -7.27
CA LEU A 25 14.26 -41.93 -7.08
C LEU A 25 14.38 -41.06 -8.34
N ILE A 26 14.34 -41.70 -9.52
CA ILE A 26 14.39 -40.97 -10.82
C ILE A 26 13.21 -40.04 -11.02
N GLU A 27 12.02 -40.47 -10.60
CA GLU A 27 10.80 -39.66 -10.69
C GLU A 27 10.88 -38.37 -9.85
N ILE A 28 11.40 -38.51 -8.63
CA ILE A 28 11.63 -37.35 -7.73
C ILE A 28 12.66 -36.39 -8.34
N ILE A 29 13.76 -36.89 -8.91
CA ILE A 29 14.75 -36.02 -9.55
C ILE A 29 14.19 -35.26 -10.75
N ILE A 30 13.36 -35.91 -11.58
CA ILE A 30 12.72 -35.26 -12.70
C ILE A 30 11.73 -34.17 -12.21
N VAL A 31 10.93 -34.48 -11.20
CA VAL A 31 9.96 -33.51 -10.64
C VAL A 31 10.69 -32.28 -10.07
N ILE A 32 11.77 -32.48 -9.29
CA ILE A 32 12.56 -31.36 -8.76
C ILE A 32 13.17 -30.55 -9.89
N GLY A 33 13.68 -31.17 -10.94
CA GLY A 33 14.21 -30.49 -12.12
C GLY A 33 13.17 -29.61 -12.82
N ILE A 34 11.97 -30.11 -13.02
CA ILE A 34 10.88 -29.35 -13.63
C ILE A 34 10.45 -28.17 -12.73
N VAL A 35 10.29 -28.42 -11.42
CA VAL A 35 9.92 -27.37 -10.46
C VAL A 35 11.00 -26.28 -10.42
N ALA A 36 12.28 -26.62 -10.43
CA ALA A 36 13.36 -25.63 -10.44
C ALA A 36 13.29 -24.72 -11.68
N ILE A 37 13.03 -25.27 -12.86
CA ILE A 37 12.86 -24.50 -14.10
C ILE A 37 11.65 -23.56 -13.99
N LEU A 38 10.49 -24.05 -13.52
CA LEU A 38 9.29 -23.24 -13.36
C LEU A 38 9.48 -22.09 -12.38
N VAL A 39 10.15 -22.32 -11.25
CA VAL A 39 10.46 -21.28 -10.26
C VAL A 39 11.39 -20.23 -10.84
N ALA A 40 12.42 -20.64 -11.60
CA ALA A 40 13.35 -19.71 -12.25
C ALA A 40 12.65 -18.76 -13.22
N LEU A 41 11.67 -19.26 -13.99
CA LEU A 41 10.89 -18.46 -14.94
C LEU A 41 9.85 -17.57 -14.25
N ALA A 42 9.28 -17.99 -13.12
CA ALA A 42 8.27 -17.24 -12.38
C ALA A 42 8.83 -16.05 -11.59
N THR A 43 10.09 -16.12 -11.15
CA THR A 43 10.71 -15.14 -10.26
C THR A 43 10.64 -13.69 -10.80
N PRO A 44 11.06 -13.37 -12.04
CA PRO A 44 11.03 -11.99 -12.55
C PRO A 44 9.60 -11.44 -12.66
N PHE A 45 8.64 -12.29 -12.99
CA PHE A 45 7.23 -11.89 -13.07
C PHE A 45 6.67 -11.50 -11.69
N ILE A 46 6.97 -12.28 -10.66
CA ILE A 46 6.51 -12.01 -9.30
C ILE A 46 7.11 -10.70 -8.76
N GLN A 47 8.39 -10.41 -9.06
CA GLN A 47 9.03 -9.17 -8.64
C GLN A 47 8.38 -7.95 -9.29
N SER A 48 8.16 -7.97 -10.59
CA SER A 48 7.49 -6.88 -11.30
C SER A 48 6.05 -6.66 -10.84
N TRP A 49 5.32 -7.75 -10.57
CA TRP A 49 3.97 -7.69 -10.02
C TRP A 49 3.94 -7.03 -8.63
N ARG A 50 4.88 -7.40 -7.73
CA ARG A 50 4.98 -6.81 -6.37
C ARG A 50 5.28 -5.32 -6.43
N GLN A 51 6.19 -4.88 -7.29
CA GLN A 51 6.51 -3.45 -7.46
C GLN A 51 5.30 -2.66 -7.96
N ASN A 52 4.60 -3.20 -8.95
CA ASN A 52 3.39 -2.57 -9.47
C ASN A 52 2.26 -2.52 -8.44
N PHE A 53 2.10 -3.59 -7.65
CA PHE A 53 1.14 -3.65 -6.56
C PHE A 53 1.44 -2.59 -5.49
N GLU A 54 2.70 -2.46 -5.03
CA GLU A 54 3.12 -1.45 -4.07
C GLU A 54 2.80 -0.04 -4.60
N ALA A 55 3.22 0.26 -5.84
CA ALA A 55 3.00 1.55 -6.47
C ALA A 55 1.51 1.93 -6.58
N ASN A 56 0.65 0.98 -6.92
CA ASN A 56 -0.78 1.23 -7.07
C ASN A 56 -1.52 1.29 -5.73
N ASN A 57 -1.07 0.52 -4.72
CA ASN A 57 -1.70 0.48 -3.41
C ASN A 57 -1.47 1.75 -2.59
N LEU A 58 -0.40 2.49 -2.87
CA LEU A 58 -0.11 3.75 -2.17
C LEU A 58 -1.24 4.76 -2.23
N PHE A 59 -1.93 4.88 -3.36
CA PHE A 59 -3.07 5.79 -3.45
C PHE A 59 -4.19 5.41 -2.48
N GLN A 60 -4.42 4.13 -2.26
CA GLN A 60 -5.45 3.63 -1.34
C GLN A 60 -5.11 3.95 0.12
N LYS A 61 -3.83 4.10 0.46
CA LYS A 61 -3.36 4.51 1.79
C LYS A 61 -3.30 6.03 1.93
N ILE A 62 -2.73 6.73 0.95
CA ILE A 62 -2.49 8.18 0.99
C ILE A 62 -3.79 8.99 0.89
N SER A 63 -4.67 8.65 -0.05
CA SER A 63 -5.88 9.47 -0.30
C SER A 63 -6.84 9.52 0.90
N PRO A 64 -7.14 8.42 1.60
CA PRO A 64 -7.92 8.47 2.83
C PRO A 64 -7.26 9.27 3.95
N ALA A 65 -5.94 9.14 4.14
CA ALA A 65 -5.20 9.89 5.15
C ALA A 65 -5.30 11.41 4.93
N LEU A 66 -5.11 11.86 3.68
CA LEU A 66 -5.29 13.27 3.31
C LEU A 66 -6.74 13.75 3.51
N LYS A 67 -7.74 12.93 3.15
CA LYS A 67 -9.15 13.25 3.38
C LYS A 67 -9.50 13.32 4.86
N GLN A 68 -8.98 12.39 5.67
CA GLN A 68 -9.18 12.38 7.12
C GLN A 68 -8.60 13.65 7.76
N ALA A 69 -7.38 14.04 7.41
CA ALA A 69 -6.76 15.26 7.91
C ALA A 69 -7.58 16.49 7.55
N ARG A 70 -8.00 16.60 6.28
CA ARG A 70 -8.85 17.68 5.81
C ARG A 70 -10.18 17.77 6.59
N SER A 71 -10.88 16.64 6.72
CA SER A 71 -12.16 16.62 7.45
C SER A 71 -11.97 16.90 8.93
N SER A 72 -10.88 16.43 9.55
CA SER A 72 -10.56 16.73 10.94
C SER A 72 -10.31 18.22 11.15
N ALA A 73 -9.60 18.89 10.24
CA ALA A 73 -9.37 20.32 10.29
C ALA A 73 -10.70 21.12 10.21
N ALA A 74 -11.50 20.82 9.20
CA ALA A 74 -12.76 21.52 8.98
C ALA A 74 -13.81 21.28 10.08
N LEU A 75 -13.93 20.04 10.57
CA LEU A 75 -14.93 19.69 11.58
C LEU A 75 -14.58 20.21 12.97
N ARG A 76 -13.28 20.25 13.31
CA ARG A 76 -12.79 20.70 14.63
C ARG A 76 -12.46 22.19 14.64
N ASN A 77 -12.42 22.85 13.47
CA ASN A 77 -11.98 24.23 13.30
C ASN A 77 -10.58 24.49 13.88
N VAL A 78 -9.64 23.59 13.56
CA VAL A 78 -8.23 23.65 13.97
C VAL A 78 -7.33 23.31 12.79
N ALA A 79 -6.09 23.80 12.80
CA ALA A 79 -5.13 23.39 11.81
C ALA A 79 -4.70 21.93 12.04
N VAL A 80 -4.56 21.17 10.95
CA VAL A 80 -4.11 19.77 10.97
C VAL A 80 -2.98 19.61 9.99
N SER A 81 -1.84 19.16 10.52
CA SER A 81 -0.64 18.91 9.73
C SER A 81 -0.39 17.43 9.47
N ILE A 82 0.25 17.15 8.33
CA ILE A 82 0.74 15.83 7.96
C ILE A 82 2.21 15.96 7.61
N CYS A 83 3.05 15.17 8.27
CA CYS A 83 4.47 15.05 7.96
C CYS A 83 4.84 13.61 7.61
N GLY A 84 5.94 13.42 6.92
CA GLY A 84 6.61 12.13 6.80
C GLY A 84 7.27 11.76 8.11
N GLY A 85 6.99 10.57 8.66
CA GLY A 85 7.56 10.19 9.94
C GLY A 85 6.97 8.93 10.56
N THR A 86 7.39 8.70 11.78
CA THR A 86 6.95 7.58 12.62
C THR A 86 5.61 7.88 13.31
N SER A 87 5.14 6.97 14.15
CA SER A 87 3.90 7.17 14.91
C SER A 87 3.97 8.29 15.97
N THR A 88 5.17 8.81 16.26
CA THR A 88 5.39 9.80 17.33
C THR A 88 6.19 11.02 16.92
N SER A 89 6.82 11.02 15.73
CA SER A 89 7.73 12.09 15.33
C SER A 89 7.76 12.32 13.82
N CYS A 90 7.91 13.60 13.43
CA CYS A 90 8.19 14.00 12.06
C CYS A 90 9.67 13.81 11.74
N THR A 91 10.02 12.81 10.96
CA THR A 91 11.41 12.54 10.53
C THR A 91 11.75 13.19 9.18
N GLY A 92 10.75 13.67 8.45
CA GLY A 92 10.86 14.11 7.07
C GLY A 92 10.90 12.95 6.07
N LEU A 93 10.97 11.71 6.54
CA LEU A 93 11.03 10.52 5.71
C LEU A 93 9.62 9.94 5.49
N TRP A 94 9.05 10.20 4.34
CA TRP A 94 7.71 9.71 3.98
C TRP A 94 7.62 8.19 3.85
N ARG A 95 8.75 7.50 3.71
CA ARG A 95 8.80 6.03 3.71
C ARG A 95 8.42 5.43 5.07
N ASP A 96 8.64 6.16 6.17
CA ASP A 96 8.34 5.70 7.53
C ASP A 96 6.83 5.77 7.83
N GLY A 97 6.09 6.51 7.02
CA GLY A 97 4.64 6.69 7.11
C GLY A 97 4.24 8.15 7.04
N MET A 98 2.95 8.37 7.28
CA MET A 98 2.32 9.70 7.36
C MET A 98 1.80 9.90 8.78
N LEU A 99 2.39 10.83 9.53
CA LEU A 99 1.90 11.26 10.84
C LEU A 99 0.95 12.44 10.66
N THR A 100 -0.30 12.31 11.15
CA THR A 100 -1.34 13.34 11.12
C THR A 100 -1.61 13.83 12.53
N PHE A 101 -1.57 15.14 12.75
CA PHE A 101 -1.73 15.73 14.08
C PHE A 101 -2.39 17.12 14.02
N ILE A 102 -2.99 17.55 15.13
CA ILE A 102 -3.44 18.93 15.34
C ILE A 102 -2.18 19.76 15.58
N ASP A 103 -2.01 20.81 14.79
CA ASP A 103 -0.81 21.66 14.75
C ASP A 103 -1.20 23.07 15.22
N ILE A 104 -1.04 23.35 16.50
CA ILE A 104 -1.55 24.58 17.14
C ILE A 104 -0.79 25.82 16.65
N ASN A 105 0.50 25.70 16.39
CA ASN A 105 1.36 26.82 16.00
C ASN A 105 1.64 26.89 14.49
N HIS A 106 1.08 25.95 13.70
CA HIS A 106 1.17 25.88 12.24
C HIS A 106 2.61 25.74 11.72
N ASN A 107 3.50 25.10 12.50
CA ASN A 107 4.90 24.92 12.12
C ASN A 107 5.16 23.65 11.28
N GLY A 108 4.18 22.73 11.21
CA GLY A 108 4.25 21.47 10.45
C GLY A 108 5.16 20.40 11.07
N THR A 109 5.58 20.60 12.31
CA THR A 109 6.34 19.64 13.13
C THR A 109 5.55 19.36 14.40
N ILE A 110 5.64 18.13 14.92
CA ILE A 110 4.91 17.79 16.13
C ILE A 110 5.61 18.30 17.38
N ASP A 111 4.90 19.09 18.18
CA ASP A 111 5.32 19.61 19.47
C ASP A 111 4.56 18.88 20.58
N SER A 112 5.24 17.96 21.27
CA SER A 112 4.61 17.06 22.25
C SER A 112 3.88 17.74 23.41
N ALA A 113 4.16 19.03 23.65
CA ALA A 113 3.53 19.81 24.72
C ALA A 113 2.17 20.41 24.32
N THR A 114 1.95 20.67 23.03
CA THR A 114 0.78 21.42 22.54
C THR A 114 -0.03 20.66 21.50
N ASP A 115 0.62 19.82 20.70
CA ASP A 115 0.01 19.16 19.58
C ASP A 115 -0.55 17.78 19.94
N HIS A 116 -1.57 17.36 19.18
CA HIS A 116 -2.25 16.10 19.43
C HIS A 116 -2.24 15.22 18.19
N ILE A 117 -1.65 14.02 18.32
CA ILE A 117 -1.65 13.03 17.24
C ILE A 117 -3.08 12.55 16.97
N ILE A 118 -3.48 12.60 15.71
CA ILE A 118 -4.77 12.08 15.23
C ILE A 118 -4.60 10.65 14.73
N ALA A 119 -3.59 10.41 13.87
CA ALA A 119 -3.37 9.12 13.24
C ALA A 119 -1.93 8.98 12.72
N HIS A 120 -1.49 7.74 12.59
CA HIS A 120 -0.31 7.37 11.81
C HIS A 120 -0.72 6.36 10.74
N THR A 121 -0.35 6.62 9.48
CA THR A 121 -0.60 5.74 8.34
C THR A 121 0.71 5.12 7.88
N PRO A 122 0.98 3.84 8.20
CA PRO A 122 2.19 3.16 7.76
C PRO A 122 2.12 2.90 6.25
N LEU A 123 3.20 3.18 5.52
CA LEU A 123 3.24 3.01 4.06
C LEU A 123 3.93 1.72 3.63
N GLU A 124 4.89 1.19 4.43
CA GLU A 124 5.54 -0.12 4.23
C GLU A 124 6.14 -0.27 2.82
N LEU A 125 7.00 0.68 2.44
CA LEU A 125 7.63 0.70 1.13
C LEU A 125 8.85 -0.22 1.09
N SER A 126 8.86 -1.16 0.16
CA SER A 126 9.95 -2.13 -0.05
C SER A 126 10.73 -1.91 -1.34
N TYR A 127 10.09 -1.38 -2.38
CA TYR A 127 10.65 -1.29 -3.73
C TYR A 127 10.88 0.13 -4.23
N GLY A 128 10.37 1.13 -3.51
CA GLY A 128 10.52 2.51 -3.90
C GLY A 128 10.59 3.47 -2.74
N VAL A 129 10.68 4.75 -3.06
CA VAL A 129 10.68 5.85 -2.09
C VAL A 129 9.52 6.78 -2.36
N LEU A 130 8.96 7.37 -1.32
CA LEU A 130 7.93 8.39 -1.42
C LEU A 130 8.54 9.75 -1.10
N ILE A 131 8.30 10.73 -1.97
CA ILE A 131 8.83 12.08 -1.88
C ILE A 131 7.67 13.06 -1.96
N TRP A 132 7.60 13.99 -1.01
CA TRP A 132 6.70 15.12 -1.09
C TRP A 132 7.35 16.27 -1.86
N ARG A 133 6.61 16.83 -2.79
CA ARG A 133 6.96 18.05 -3.55
C ARG A 133 5.86 19.08 -3.33
N GLY A 134 5.99 19.81 -2.23
CA GLY A 134 5.04 20.87 -1.85
C GLY A 134 5.35 22.20 -2.51
N ALA A 135 4.31 23.02 -2.70
CA ALA A 135 4.48 24.41 -3.10
C ALA A 135 5.34 25.15 -2.06
N GLY A 136 6.22 26.03 -2.55
CA GLY A 136 7.12 26.78 -1.68
C GLY A 136 8.19 25.93 -0.96
N GLY A 137 8.43 24.68 -1.39
CA GLY A 137 9.46 23.82 -0.79
C GLY A 137 9.12 23.27 0.59
N ARG A 138 7.86 23.37 1.03
CA ARG A 138 7.43 22.85 2.34
C ARG A 138 7.61 21.35 2.44
N ALA A 139 8.13 20.87 3.56
CA ALA A 139 8.37 19.45 3.83
C ALA A 139 7.10 18.70 4.35
N HIS A 140 6.05 19.44 4.68
CA HIS A 140 4.81 18.95 5.30
C HIS A 140 3.57 19.49 4.58
N ILE A 141 2.40 18.94 4.91
CA ILE A 141 1.09 19.38 4.40
C ILE A 141 0.33 19.95 5.58
N ILE A 142 -0.21 21.16 5.46
CA ILE A 142 -1.08 21.80 6.47
C ILE A 142 -2.45 22.01 5.85
N TYR A 143 -3.49 21.52 6.50
CA TYR A 143 -4.87 21.91 6.29
C TYR A 143 -5.25 22.94 7.33
N GLN A 144 -5.71 24.09 6.87
CA GLN A 144 -6.22 25.15 7.76
C GLN A 144 -7.59 24.79 8.31
N GLU A 145 -8.11 25.57 9.25
CA GLU A 145 -9.37 25.38 9.98
C GLU A 145 -10.58 25.21 9.03
N ASN A 146 -10.52 25.77 7.84
CA ASN A 146 -11.53 25.62 6.79
C ASN A 146 -11.34 24.37 5.92
N GLY A 147 -10.35 23.52 6.21
CA GLY A 147 -10.02 22.33 5.45
C GLY A 147 -9.32 22.57 4.09
N LEU A 148 -8.80 23.78 3.85
CA LEU A 148 -8.04 24.08 2.64
C LEU A 148 -6.54 24.00 2.91
N PRO A 149 -5.74 23.36 2.02
CA PRO A 149 -4.29 23.26 2.18
C PRO A 149 -3.59 24.50 1.62
N LEU A 150 -3.91 25.69 2.12
CA LEU A 150 -3.38 26.94 1.60
C LEU A 150 -1.85 26.98 1.71
N GLY A 151 -1.17 27.08 0.54
CA GLY A 151 0.29 27.03 0.45
C GLY A 151 0.92 25.66 0.69
N SER A 152 0.11 24.62 0.90
CA SER A 152 0.57 23.23 1.08
C SER A 152 0.03 22.29 0.02
N ASN A 153 -0.33 22.80 -1.16
CA ASN A 153 -0.63 21.97 -2.31
C ASN A 153 0.66 21.39 -2.91
N GLY A 154 0.56 20.27 -3.62
CA GLY A 154 1.76 19.62 -4.19
C GLY A 154 1.49 18.22 -4.68
N SER A 155 2.53 17.40 -4.68
CA SER A 155 2.42 16.00 -5.08
C SER A 155 3.28 15.09 -4.20
N LEU A 156 2.69 13.98 -3.77
CA LEU A 156 3.40 12.84 -3.22
C LEU A 156 3.79 11.93 -4.39
N ARG A 157 5.08 11.82 -4.66
CA ARG A 157 5.63 11.05 -5.78
C ARG A 157 6.26 9.77 -5.25
N TYR A 158 5.79 8.67 -5.73
CA TYR A 158 6.41 7.36 -5.52
C TYR A 158 7.39 7.10 -6.66
N CYS A 159 8.63 6.87 -6.29
CA CYS A 159 9.73 6.57 -7.19
C CYS A 159 10.11 5.10 -7.02
N GLY A 160 9.57 4.24 -7.89
CA GLY A 160 9.94 2.84 -7.97
C GLY A 160 11.29 2.64 -8.65
N GLN A 161 11.76 1.39 -8.75
CA GLN A 161 13.07 1.07 -9.35
C GLN A 161 13.14 1.41 -10.84
N GLU A 162 12.02 1.30 -11.56
CA GLU A 162 11.90 1.67 -12.97
C GLU A 162 10.79 2.71 -13.15
N GLN A 163 10.89 3.53 -14.19
CA GLN A 163 9.95 4.61 -14.48
C GLN A 163 8.49 4.15 -14.61
N LYS A 164 8.26 2.96 -15.16
CA LYS A 164 6.91 2.37 -15.27
C LYS A 164 6.20 2.16 -13.93
N TYR A 165 6.95 2.14 -12.82
CA TYR A 165 6.40 2.02 -11.45
C TYR A 165 6.26 3.38 -10.76
N HIS A 166 6.67 4.49 -11.39
CA HIS A 166 6.47 5.80 -10.81
C HIS A 166 4.97 6.15 -10.75
N ARG A 167 4.53 6.68 -9.63
CA ARG A 167 3.13 7.10 -9.40
C ARG A 167 3.13 8.43 -8.67
N SER A 168 2.03 9.16 -8.78
CA SER A 168 1.90 10.39 -8.01
C SER A 168 0.46 10.58 -7.51
N VAL A 169 0.35 11.12 -6.31
CA VAL A 169 -0.88 11.64 -5.73
C VAL A 169 -0.75 13.15 -5.68
N VAL A 170 -1.57 13.84 -6.44
CA VAL A 170 -1.58 15.30 -6.50
C VAL A 170 -2.61 15.83 -5.52
N LEU A 171 -2.20 16.74 -4.65
CA LEU A 171 -3.04 17.54 -3.77
C LEU A 171 -3.24 18.93 -4.39
N SER A 172 -4.46 19.26 -4.76
CA SER A 172 -4.80 20.57 -5.31
C SER A 172 -4.93 21.64 -4.22
N MET A 173 -4.93 22.92 -4.62
CA MET A 173 -5.17 24.04 -3.71
C MET A 173 -6.55 24.01 -3.03
N MET A 174 -7.52 23.30 -3.62
CA MET A 174 -8.86 23.07 -3.04
C MET A 174 -8.92 21.83 -2.14
N GLY A 175 -7.78 21.17 -1.89
CA GLY A 175 -7.71 19.98 -1.04
C GLY A 175 -8.22 18.69 -1.69
N HIS A 176 -8.47 18.67 -3.00
CA HIS A 176 -8.81 17.46 -3.73
C HIS A 176 -7.55 16.63 -4.03
N THR A 177 -7.67 15.33 -3.86
CA THR A 177 -6.60 14.39 -4.20
C THR A 177 -6.94 13.65 -5.49
N ARG A 178 -5.98 13.53 -6.39
CA ARG A 178 -6.11 12.77 -7.63
C ARG A 178 -4.84 11.98 -7.91
N ARG A 179 -4.98 10.86 -8.61
CA ARG A 179 -3.83 10.14 -9.18
C ARG A 179 -3.32 10.88 -10.41
N SER A 180 -2.03 10.72 -10.68
CA SER A 180 -1.49 11.01 -12.00
C SER A 180 -2.12 10.06 -13.04
N PRO A 181 -2.50 10.54 -14.21
CA PRO A 181 -3.00 9.68 -15.28
C PRO A 181 -1.84 9.04 -16.06
N ASP A 182 -2.15 7.95 -16.74
CA ASP A 182 -1.41 7.44 -17.90
C ASP A 182 -2.29 7.78 -19.12
N ARG A 183 -1.93 8.84 -19.85
CA ARG A 183 -2.80 9.40 -20.88
C ARG A 183 -2.64 8.75 -22.24
N ASN A 184 -1.44 8.28 -22.52
CA ASN A 184 -1.08 7.65 -23.79
C ASN A 184 -1.13 6.12 -23.73
N LEU A 185 -1.39 5.54 -22.52
CA LEU A 185 -1.49 4.11 -22.26
C LEU A 185 -0.19 3.34 -22.53
N ASP A 186 0.96 3.99 -22.30
CA ASP A 186 2.28 3.36 -22.41
C ASP A 186 2.77 2.71 -21.10
N GLY A 187 1.96 2.83 -20.03
CA GLY A 187 2.27 2.34 -18.70
C GLY A 187 3.12 3.31 -17.87
N ILE A 188 3.48 4.47 -18.43
CA ILE A 188 4.20 5.54 -17.74
C ILE A 188 3.20 6.63 -17.35
N TYR A 189 3.22 7.02 -16.10
CA TYR A 189 2.28 8.02 -15.58
C TYR A 189 2.85 9.41 -15.71
N GLU A 190 2.02 10.37 -16.14
CA GLU A 190 2.44 11.72 -16.42
C GLU A 190 1.99 12.73 -15.36
N ASP A 191 2.68 13.88 -15.37
CA ASP A 191 2.30 15.07 -14.64
C ASP A 191 1.12 15.82 -15.30
N THR A 192 0.77 16.97 -14.77
CA THR A 192 -0.31 17.81 -15.33
C THR A 192 -0.03 18.31 -16.75
N ASN A 193 1.22 18.33 -17.17
CA ASN A 193 1.67 18.82 -18.47
C ASN A 193 1.87 17.67 -19.50
N GLY A 194 1.53 16.45 -19.13
CA GLY A 194 1.71 15.27 -19.97
C GLY A 194 3.16 14.81 -20.09
N ARG A 195 4.00 15.12 -19.09
CA ARG A 195 5.40 14.68 -19.05
C ARG A 195 5.56 13.58 -18.01
N PRO A 196 6.38 12.55 -18.31
CA PRO A 196 6.73 11.54 -17.32
C PRO A 196 7.30 12.14 -16.03
N PHE A 197 6.96 11.58 -14.89
CA PHE A 197 7.55 12.03 -13.63
C PHE A 197 9.05 11.76 -13.59
N ILE A 198 9.78 12.79 -13.23
CA ILE A 198 11.19 12.67 -12.86
C ILE A 198 11.25 12.57 -11.33
N CYS A 199 11.94 11.57 -10.82
CA CYS A 199 12.23 11.35 -9.42
C CYS A 199 13.50 12.05 -8.92
#